data_319da8f79e4842b01cd93c0e9c115155
#
_entry.id   319da8f79e4842b01cd93c0e9c115155
#
_cell.length_a   1.000
_cell.length_b   1.000
_cell.length_c   1.000
_cell.angle_alpha   90.00
_cell.angle_beta   90.00
_cell.angle_gamma   90.00
#
_symmetry.space_group_name_H-M   'P 1'
#
loop_
_entity.id
_entity.type
_entity.pdbx_description
1 polymer ?
#
loop_
_entity_poly.entity_id
_entity_poly.type
_entity_poly.pdbx_seq_one_letter_code
_entity_poly.pdbx_strand_id
1 'polypeptide(L)'
;MRESTLIVSLDFELFWGMQDGWELSEYEENILGGRAAIPKMLELFRRHGIHATWAAVGYLFGRNEGELRRYFPTELPGYDDPKLSGYRCFGSIGTDEGSAPCYYGRSLIDLIAAAEGQELGSHTFSHYYCREPGQTTAQFRADLDAARAIAADQGFDLTSIILPRNQCEPEYTPVMREAGFTAYRDEENDWIHEKIHFKPLLRILRLADVYLPLTGQGGYIPKVENGIVNLVGSRMYKPFFKPLGFLEGLKLRRIKKQMLHAAKNGLTFHLWWHPHNVGVRTELHMQQLEEIFSYYDELKEKYGMRSLNMGEAAREILNRG
;
A
#
# COMPACT_ATOMS: atom_id res chain seq x y z
N MET A 1 15.81 -25.21 -5.18
CA MET A 1 15.39 -24.37 -4.04
C MET A 1 14.44 -23.33 -4.57
N ARG A 2 13.39 -22.94 -3.81
CA ARG A 2 12.56 -21.81 -4.21
C ARG A 2 13.40 -20.51 -4.16
N GLU A 3 13.20 -19.65 -5.15
CA GLU A 3 13.80 -18.32 -5.14
C GLU A 3 13.13 -17.45 -4.08
N SER A 4 13.92 -16.71 -3.33
CA SER A 4 13.38 -15.74 -2.38
C SER A 4 13.01 -14.45 -3.07
N THR A 5 11.96 -13.79 -2.57
CA THR A 5 11.42 -12.58 -3.21
C THR A 5 11.24 -11.46 -2.19
N LEU A 6 11.72 -10.27 -2.54
CA LEU A 6 11.34 -9.01 -1.91
C LEU A 6 10.20 -8.40 -2.71
N ILE A 7 9.08 -8.14 -2.05
CA ILE A 7 7.99 -7.32 -2.58
C ILE A 7 8.00 -5.99 -1.82
N VAL A 8 7.81 -4.91 -2.56
CA VAL A 8 7.61 -3.57 -1.98
C VAL A 8 6.26 -3.06 -2.47
N SER A 9 5.43 -2.57 -1.55
CA SER A 9 4.19 -1.90 -1.94
C SER A 9 3.96 -0.62 -1.13
N LEU A 10 3.32 0.34 -1.77
CA LEU A 10 2.99 1.63 -1.19
C LEU A 10 1.50 1.90 -1.32
N ASP A 11 0.87 2.30 -0.21
CA ASP A 11 -0.52 2.74 -0.20
C ASP A 11 -0.53 4.22 -0.56
N PHE A 12 -0.77 4.51 -1.84
CA PHE A 12 -0.71 5.85 -2.40
C PHE A 12 -2.10 6.48 -2.38
N GLU A 13 -2.40 7.15 -1.30
CA GLU A 13 -3.74 7.63 -0.97
C GLU A 13 -3.83 9.15 -0.74
N LEU A 14 -2.72 9.88 -0.60
CA LEU A 14 -2.69 11.28 -0.19
C LEU A 14 -3.58 11.50 1.06
N PHE A 15 -4.46 12.53 1.06
CA PHE A 15 -5.34 12.78 2.19
C PHE A 15 -6.61 11.89 2.21
N TRP A 16 -6.89 11.17 1.13
CA TRP A 16 -8.07 10.29 1.06
C TRP A 16 -8.09 9.18 2.12
N GLY A 17 -6.92 8.71 2.55
CA GLY A 17 -6.80 7.73 3.64
C GLY A 17 -6.91 8.31 5.04
N MET A 18 -6.91 9.64 5.18
CA MET A 18 -6.88 10.33 6.47
C MET A 18 -8.18 11.14 6.75
N GLN A 19 -8.99 11.39 5.71
CA GLN A 19 -10.11 12.34 5.71
C GLN A 19 -11.24 11.99 6.68
N ASP A 20 -11.33 10.77 7.16
CA ASP A 20 -12.35 10.29 8.09
C ASP A 20 -11.97 10.45 9.57
N GLY A 21 -10.69 10.74 9.86
CA GLY A 21 -10.18 10.81 11.22
C GLY A 21 -9.29 12.03 11.54
N TRP A 22 -8.91 12.82 10.52
CA TRP A 22 -8.00 13.94 10.66
C TRP A 22 -8.53 15.17 9.93
N GLU A 23 -8.24 16.36 10.47
CA GLU A 23 -8.39 17.60 9.72
C GLU A 23 -7.16 17.79 8.82
N LEU A 24 -7.38 18.36 7.62
CA LEU A 24 -6.28 18.58 6.67
C LEU A 24 -5.13 19.38 7.29
N SER A 25 -5.44 20.43 8.05
CA SER A 25 -4.44 21.27 8.70
C SER A 25 -3.51 20.53 9.67
N GLU A 26 -3.93 19.39 10.19
CA GLU A 26 -3.14 18.57 11.11
C GLU A 26 -2.18 17.63 10.37
N TYR A 27 -2.46 17.33 9.09
CA TYR A 27 -1.76 16.29 8.34
C TYR A 27 -1.16 16.77 7.02
N GLU A 28 -1.38 18.02 6.64
CA GLU A 28 -0.96 18.60 5.36
C GLU A 28 0.55 18.49 5.12
N GLU A 29 1.36 18.77 6.15
CA GLU A 29 2.82 18.67 6.08
C GLU A 29 3.25 17.24 5.68
N ASN A 30 2.61 16.21 6.25
CA ASN A 30 2.89 14.82 5.92
C ASN A 30 2.55 14.50 4.46
N ILE A 31 1.40 14.99 3.99
CA ILE A 31 0.94 14.73 2.61
C ILE A 31 1.84 15.43 1.60
N LEU A 32 2.09 16.73 1.77
CA LEU A 32 2.93 17.51 0.86
C LEU A 32 4.39 17.02 0.87
N GLY A 33 4.91 16.69 2.05
CA GLY A 33 6.22 16.05 2.18
C GLY A 33 6.28 14.67 1.52
N GLY A 34 5.21 13.87 1.65
CA GLY A 34 5.07 12.59 0.96
C GLY A 34 5.09 12.73 -0.56
N ARG A 35 4.38 13.71 -1.10
CA ARG A 35 4.46 14.08 -2.53
C ARG A 35 5.88 14.37 -2.97
N ALA A 36 6.59 15.21 -2.20
CA ALA A 36 7.98 15.59 -2.49
C ALA A 36 8.97 14.41 -2.31
N ALA A 37 8.62 13.40 -1.52
CA ALA A 37 9.43 12.21 -1.30
C ALA A 37 9.30 11.18 -2.45
N ILE A 38 8.19 11.15 -3.20
CA ILE A 38 7.96 10.19 -4.29
C ILE A 38 9.09 10.18 -5.32
N PRO A 39 9.54 11.32 -5.90
CA PRO A 39 10.66 11.30 -6.84
C PRO A 39 11.95 10.75 -6.23
N LYS A 40 12.22 11.03 -4.94
CA LYS A 40 13.38 10.51 -4.22
C LYS A 40 13.29 8.99 -4.01
N MET A 41 12.11 8.48 -3.70
CA MET A 41 11.87 7.03 -3.59
C MET A 41 12.04 6.33 -4.93
N LEU A 42 11.52 6.89 -6.02
CA LEU A 42 11.68 6.33 -7.37
C LEU A 42 13.15 6.27 -7.79
N GLU A 43 13.94 7.31 -7.50
CA GLU A 43 15.38 7.30 -7.76
C GLU A 43 16.11 6.25 -6.89
N LEU A 44 15.70 6.12 -5.63
CA LEU A 44 16.22 5.08 -4.75
C LEU A 44 15.90 3.68 -5.29
N PHE A 45 14.66 3.43 -5.71
CA PHE A 45 14.24 2.16 -6.30
C PHE A 45 15.02 1.84 -7.58
N ARG A 46 15.19 2.82 -8.44
CA ARG A 46 15.98 2.66 -9.67
C ARG A 46 17.43 2.24 -9.38
N ARG A 47 18.08 2.86 -8.40
CA ARG A 47 19.48 2.55 -8.03
C ARG A 47 19.68 1.12 -7.54
N HIS A 48 18.71 0.59 -6.80
CA HIS A 48 18.78 -0.75 -6.22
C HIS A 48 17.99 -1.81 -7.04
N GLY A 49 17.42 -1.43 -8.18
CA GLY A 49 16.59 -2.33 -8.98
C GLY A 49 15.37 -2.85 -8.21
N ILE A 50 14.73 -1.98 -7.42
CA ILE A 50 13.53 -2.31 -6.66
C ILE A 50 12.30 -2.16 -7.54
N HIS A 51 11.59 -3.25 -7.76
CA HIS A 51 10.27 -3.25 -8.35
C HIS A 51 9.23 -3.08 -7.24
N ALA A 52 8.33 -2.11 -7.38
CA ALA A 52 7.33 -1.81 -6.37
C ALA A 52 5.93 -1.62 -6.95
N THR A 53 4.91 -1.92 -6.14
CA THR A 53 3.51 -1.65 -6.48
C THR A 53 3.03 -0.42 -5.72
N TRP A 54 2.51 0.56 -6.44
CA TRP A 54 1.89 1.77 -5.92
C TRP A 54 0.37 1.63 -6.01
N ALA A 55 -0.24 1.18 -4.92
CA ALA A 55 -1.69 1.05 -4.85
C ALA A 55 -2.32 2.43 -4.69
N ALA A 56 -2.83 2.98 -5.77
CA ALA A 56 -3.36 4.33 -5.82
C ALA A 56 -4.88 4.34 -5.64
N VAL A 57 -5.37 5.28 -4.82
CA VAL A 57 -6.79 5.62 -4.78
C VAL A 57 -7.22 6.15 -6.15
N GLY A 58 -8.34 5.66 -6.68
CA GLY A 58 -8.80 5.99 -8.03
C GLY A 58 -8.98 7.49 -8.27
N TYR A 59 -9.32 8.25 -7.25
CA TYR A 59 -9.40 9.70 -7.34
C TYR A 59 -8.08 10.38 -7.77
N LEU A 60 -6.91 9.75 -7.54
CA LEU A 60 -5.61 10.30 -7.93
C LEU A 60 -5.35 10.23 -9.43
N PHE A 61 -6.10 9.41 -10.18
CA PHE A 61 -6.00 9.35 -11.64
C PHE A 61 -6.66 10.54 -12.33
N GLY A 62 -7.61 11.20 -11.68
CA GLY A 62 -8.30 12.36 -12.26
C GLY A 62 -7.45 13.63 -12.24
N ARG A 63 -7.50 14.39 -13.35
CA ARG A 63 -6.85 15.71 -13.45
C ARG A 63 -7.64 16.79 -12.70
N ASN A 64 -8.94 16.61 -12.59
CA ASN A 64 -9.86 17.54 -11.95
C ASN A 64 -11.17 16.86 -11.54
N GLU A 65 -11.96 17.56 -10.72
CA GLU A 65 -13.23 17.07 -10.22
C GLU A 65 -14.21 16.70 -11.35
N GLY A 66 -14.28 17.49 -12.42
CA GLY A 66 -15.18 17.22 -13.53
C GLY A 66 -14.85 15.93 -14.28
N GLU A 67 -13.57 15.57 -14.36
CA GLU A 67 -13.12 14.28 -14.89
C GLU A 67 -13.51 13.14 -13.96
N LEU A 68 -13.25 13.26 -12.65
CA LEU A 68 -13.57 12.23 -11.66
C LEU A 68 -15.06 11.91 -11.59
N ARG A 69 -15.92 12.93 -11.67
CA ARG A 69 -17.38 12.76 -11.61
C ARG A 69 -17.95 11.88 -12.73
N ARG A 70 -17.24 11.74 -13.87
CA ARG A 70 -17.66 10.85 -14.97
C ARG A 70 -17.55 9.37 -14.61
N TYR A 71 -16.72 9.04 -13.64
CA TYR A 71 -16.47 7.67 -13.17
C TYR A 71 -17.20 7.34 -11.87
N PHE A 72 -17.93 8.30 -11.28
CA PHE A 72 -18.67 8.02 -10.05
C PHE A 72 -19.70 6.92 -10.28
N PRO A 73 -19.69 5.85 -9.47
CA PRO A 73 -20.73 4.83 -9.55
C PRO A 73 -22.12 5.42 -9.34
N THR A 74 -23.12 4.81 -9.96
CA THR A 74 -24.53 5.19 -9.75
C THR A 74 -24.95 4.95 -8.29
N GLU A 75 -24.47 3.84 -7.70
CA GLU A 75 -24.67 3.53 -6.28
C GLU A 75 -23.37 3.80 -5.52
N LEU A 76 -23.39 4.84 -4.71
CA LEU A 76 -22.28 5.19 -3.83
C LEU A 76 -22.28 4.30 -2.58
N PRO A 77 -21.12 4.14 -1.90
CA PRO A 77 -21.05 3.39 -0.63
C PRO A 77 -22.01 3.95 0.41
N GLY A 78 -22.90 3.09 0.91
CA GLY A 78 -23.95 3.45 1.87
C GLY A 78 -23.53 3.31 3.33
N TYR A 79 -22.34 3.82 3.71
CA TYR A 79 -21.85 3.71 5.08
C TYR A 79 -22.81 4.32 6.11
N ASP A 80 -22.99 3.64 7.24
CA ASP A 80 -23.75 4.17 8.39
C ASP A 80 -23.11 5.47 8.93
N ASP A 81 -21.78 5.59 8.91
CA ASP A 81 -21.06 6.84 9.16
C ASP A 81 -20.71 7.53 7.84
N PRO A 82 -21.37 8.66 7.51
CA PRO A 82 -21.11 9.37 6.25
C PRO A 82 -19.70 9.97 6.15
N LYS A 83 -18.96 10.08 7.25
CA LYS A 83 -17.58 10.56 7.23
C LYS A 83 -16.64 9.61 6.49
N LEU A 84 -16.99 8.34 6.38
CA LEU A 84 -16.20 7.33 5.67
C LEU A 84 -16.22 7.50 4.16
N SER A 85 -17.23 8.18 3.62
CA SER A 85 -17.38 8.40 2.17
C SER A 85 -16.53 9.57 1.67
N GLY A 86 -15.52 9.30 0.83
CA GLY A 86 -14.72 10.34 0.17
C GLY A 86 -15.53 11.23 -0.78
N TYR A 87 -16.65 10.75 -1.29
CA TYR A 87 -17.53 11.52 -2.19
C TYR A 87 -18.05 12.81 -1.57
N ARG A 88 -18.18 12.88 -0.24
CA ARG A 88 -18.64 14.08 0.49
C ARG A 88 -17.69 15.28 0.36
N CYS A 89 -16.42 15.04 0.03
CA CYS A 89 -15.42 16.11 -0.06
C CYS A 89 -15.56 16.93 -1.34
N PHE A 90 -16.10 16.33 -2.41
CA PHE A 90 -16.24 17.02 -3.69
C PHE A 90 -17.22 18.19 -3.62
N GLY A 91 -16.82 19.31 -4.22
CA GLY A 91 -17.53 20.58 -4.14
C GLY A 91 -17.10 21.46 -2.95
N SER A 92 -16.34 20.92 -1.98
CA SER A 92 -15.78 21.68 -0.83
C SER A 92 -14.27 21.80 -0.84
N ILE A 93 -13.58 20.95 -1.62
CA ILE A 93 -12.14 21.01 -1.87
C ILE A 93 -11.87 21.76 -3.18
N GLY A 94 -10.60 22.12 -3.46
CA GLY A 94 -10.22 22.65 -4.77
C GLY A 94 -10.51 21.64 -5.88
N THR A 95 -10.55 22.11 -7.12
CA THR A 95 -11.05 21.32 -8.25
C THR A 95 -9.99 20.51 -9.00
N ASP A 96 -8.70 20.75 -8.73
CA ASP A 96 -7.57 20.14 -9.42
C ASP A 96 -6.30 20.08 -8.54
N GLU A 97 -5.23 19.52 -9.08
CA GLU A 97 -3.96 19.34 -8.36
C GLU A 97 -3.30 20.66 -7.96
N GLY A 98 -3.50 21.74 -8.74
CA GLY A 98 -2.96 23.06 -8.43
C GLY A 98 -3.64 23.73 -7.25
N SER A 99 -4.96 23.57 -7.13
CA SER A 99 -5.79 24.15 -6.05
C SER A 99 -5.91 23.26 -4.82
N ALA A 100 -5.74 21.93 -4.96
CA ALA A 100 -5.89 20.97 -3.87
C ALA A 100 -4.85 19.82 -3.97
N PRO A 101 -3.54 20.11 -3.82
CA PRO A 101 -2.48 19.12 -3.99
C PRO A 101 -2.54 17.96 -2.98
N CYS A 102 -3.26 18.11 -1.88
CA CYS A 102 -3.45 17.03 -0.91
C CYS A 102 -4.50 16.00 -1.35
N TYR A 103 -5.30 16.29 -2.37
CA TYR A 103 -6.38 15.42 -2.85
C TYR A 103 -6.17 14.92 -4.27
N TYR A 104 -5.46 15.67 -5.13
CA TYR A 104 -5.18 15.31 -6.51
C TYR A 104 -3.71 14.96 -6.69
N GLY A 105 -3.42 13.94 -7.51
CA GLY A 105 -2.06 13.41 -7.65
C GLY A 105 -1.74 12.91 -9.05
N ARG A 106 -2.43 13.41 -10.09
CA ARG A 106 -2.24 12.93 -11.46
C ARG A 106 -0.79 13.04 -11.95
N SER A 107 -0.11 14.13 -11.64
CA SER A 107 1.29 14.30 -12.00
C SER A 107 2.20 13.22 -11.39
N LEU A 108 1.86 12.73 -10.20
CA LEU A 108 2.58 11.67 -9.52
C LEU A 108 2.24 10.28 -10.09
N ILE A 109 1.01 10.05 -10.52
CA ILE A 109 0.62 8.83 -11.26
C ILE A 109 1.46 8.74 -12.54
N ASP A 110 1.54 9.81 -13.33
CA ASP A 110 2.32 9.85 -14.57
C ASP A 110 3.83 9.61 -14.29
N LEU A 111 4.36 10.20 -13.21
CA LEU A 111 5.76 10.02 -12.80
C LEU A 111 6.06 8.56 -12.40
N ILE A 112 5.18 7.94 -11.62
CA ILE A 112 5.31 6.55 -11.17
C ILE A 112 5.24 5.61 -12.38
N ALA A 113 4.25 5.82 -13.26
CA ALA A 113 4.04 4.98 -14.45
C ALA A 113 5.22 5.04 -15.43
N ALA A 114 5.94 6.17 -15.48
CA ALA A 114 7.13 6.32 -16.34
C ALA A 114 8.39 5.65 -15.76
N ALA A 115 8.39 5.25 -14.49
CA ALA A 115 9.56 4.67 -13.84
C ALA A 115 9.61 3.15 -14.05
N GLU A 116 10.77 2.65 -14.44
CA GLU A 116 11.00 1.22 -14.69
C GLU A 116 10.77 0.38 -13.41
N GLY A 117 10.12 -0.78 -13.57
CA GLY A 117 9.83 -1.70 -12.47
C GLY A 117 8.69 -1.27 -11.56
N GLN A 118 8.08 -0.09 -11.79
CA GLN A 118 7.00 0.39 -10.95
C GLN A 118 5.64 0.00 -11.53
N GLU A 119 4.80 -0.61 -10.71
CA GLU A 119 3.44 -1.00 -11.03
C GLU A 119 2.46 0.00 -10.39
N LEU A 120 1.47 0.46 -11.15
CA LEU A 120 0.28 1.08 -10.60
C LEU A 120 -0.72 -0.02 -10.24
N GLY A 121 -1.06 -0.13 -8.96
CA GLY A 121 -2.13 -0.97 -8.44
C GLY A 121 -3.33 -0.15 -7.98
N SER A 122 -4.40 -0.83 -7.61
CA SER A 122 -5.60 -0.18 -7.06
C SER A 122 -5.56 -0.09 -5.54
N HIS A 123 -5.98 1.06 -5.00
CA HIS A 123 -6.38 1.21 -3.59
C HIS A 123 -7.87 1.52 -3.49
N THR A 124 -8.67 0.85 -4.38
CA THR A 124 -10.07 1.12 -4.69
C THR A 124 -10.27 2.50 -5.35
N PHE A 125 -11.47 2.82 -5.84
CA PHE A 125 -11.70 4.13 -6.46
C PHE A 125 -11.82 5.24 -5.42
N SER A 126 -12.61 5.00 -4.39
CA SER A 126 -13.01 5.99 -3.39
C SER A 126 -12.36 5.80 -2.01
N HIS A 127 -11.30 4.97 -1.90
CA HIS A 127 -10.76 4.51 -0.62
C HIS A 127 -11.81 3.71 0.15
N TYR A 128 -12.38 2.67 -0.48
CA TYR A 128 -13.54 1.91 -0.01
C TYR A 128 -13.22 1.04 1.21
N TYR A 129 -14.04 1.12 2.25
CA TYR A 129 -13.90 0.35 3.48
C TYR A 129 -14.80 -0.88 3.50
N CYS A 130 -14.23 -2.06 3.37
CA CYS A 130 -14.97 -3.32 3.26
C CYS A 130 -15.62 -3.82 4.55
N ARG A 131 -15.11 -3.43 5.74
CA ARG A 131 -15.63 -3.88 7.04
C ARG A 131 -16.53 -2.87 7.73
N GLU A 132 -16.70 -1.70 7.16
CA GLU A 132 -17.52 -0.68 7.81
C GLU A 132 -19.01 -0.94 7.52
N PRO A 133 -19.91 -0.74 8.52
CA PRO A 133 -21.33 -1.00 8.37
C PRO A 133 -22.01 -0.15 7.29
N GLY A 134 -23.06 -0.67 6.68
CA GLY A 134 -23.93 0.02 5.71
C GLY A 134 -23.49 -0.11 4.24
N GLN A 135 -22.28 -0.59 3.97
CA GLN A 135 -21.82 -0.87 2.60
C GLN A 135 -22.16 -2.29 2.15
N THR A 136 -22.07 -2.57 0.85
CA THR A 136 -22.39 -3.85 0.24
C THR A 136 -21.33 -4.30 -0.77
N THR A 137 -21.26 -5.61 -1.04
CA THR A 137 -20.36 -6.16 -2.08
C THR A 137 -20.70 -5.65 -3.48
N ALA A 138 -21.97 -5.30 -3.77
CA ALA A 138 -22.37 -4.71 -5.04
C ALA A 138 -21.80 -3.29 -5.20
N GLN A 139 -21.83 -2.47 -4.15
CA GLN A 139 -21.22 -1.14 -4.12
C GLN A 139 -19.69 -1.24 -4.22
N PHE A 140 -19.08 -2.24 -3.55
CA PHE A 140 -17.65 -2.52 -3.70
C PHE A 140 -17.29 -2.87 -5.14
N ARG A 141 -18.09 -3.73 -5.81
CA ARG A 141 -17.87 -4.05 -7.23
C ARG A 141 -17.94 -2.80 -8.10
N ALA A 142 -18.92 -1.94 -7.90
CA ALA A 142 -19.07 -0.70 -8.66
C ALA A 142 -17.87 0.26 -8.44
N ASP A 143 -17.34 0.32 -7.22
CA ASP A 143 -16.13 1.09 -6.89
C ASP A 143 -14.88 0.53 -7.61
N LEU A 144 -14.72 -0.79 -7.67
CA LEU A 144 -13.62 -1.42 -8.40
C LEU A 144 -13.72 -1.20 -9.92
N ASP A 145 -14.92 -1.28 -10.47
CA ASP A 145 -15.16 -1.03 -11.89
C ASP A 145 -14.83 0.43 -12.24
N ALA A 146 -15.18 1.39 -11.37
CA ALA A 146 -14.80 2.80 -11.52
C ALA A 146 -13.28 3.01 -11.49
N ALA A 147 -12.57 2.36 -10.53
CA ALA A 147 -11.11 2.43 -10.44
C ALA A 147 -10.43 1.92 -11.72
N ARG A 148 -10.91 0.80 -12.25
CA ARG A 148 -10.37 0.24 -13.48
C ARG A 148 -10.71 1.06 -14.71
N ALA A 149 -11.94 1.60 -14.78
CA ALA A 149 -12.36 2.41 -15.92
C ALA A 149 -11.50 3.67 -16.06
N ILE A 150 -11.30 4.44 -14.99
CA ILE A 150 -10.47 5.65 -15.04
C ILE A 150 -9.00 5.33 -15.39
N ALA A 151 -8.47 4.24 -14.89
CA ALA A 151 -7.10 3.82 -15.20
C ALA A 151 -6.98 3.36 -16.67
N ALA A 152 -7.92 2.53 -17.16
CA ALA A 152 -7.93 2.01 -18.52
C ALA A 152 -8.05 3.12 -19.57
N ASP A 153 -8.88 4.12 -19.34
CA ASP A 153 -9.02 5.29 -20.24
C ASP A 153 -7.70 6.09 -20.37
N GLN A 154 -6.77 5.87 -19.46
CA GLN A 154 -5.44 6.47 -19.45
C GLN A 154 -4.33 5.50 -19.88
N GLY A 155 -4.71 4.29 -20.31
CA GLY A 155 -3.78 3.26 -20.78
C GLY A 155 -3.12 2.43 -19.69
N PHE A 156 -3.64 2.47 -18.46
CA PHE A 156 -3.12 1.66 -17.34
C PHE A 156 -4.00 0.45 -17.07
N ASP A 157 -3.39 -0.71 -16.86
CA ASP A 157 -4.07 -1.94 -16.44
C ASP A 157 -3.74 -2.23 -14.97
N LEU A 158 -4.76 -2.15 -14.11
CA LEU A 158 -4.61 -2.41 -12.68
C LEU A 158 -4.83 -3.90 -12.40
N THR A 159 -3.75 -4.63 -12.17
CA THR A 159 -3.80 -6.09 -11.90
C THR A 159 -3.64 -6.44 -10.43
N SER A 160 -3.09 -5.53 -9.62
CA SER A 160 -2.91 -5.70 -8.18
C SER A 160 -3.82 -4.75 -7.40
N ILE A 161 -4.32 -5.23 -6.25
CA ILE A 161 -5.15 -4.41 -5.36
C ILE A 161 -4.70 -4.51 -3.91
N ILE A 162 -4.73 -3.40 -3.22
CA ILE A 162 -4.57 -3.31 -1.77
C ILE A 162 -5.81 -2.62 -1.21
N LEU A 163 -6.48 -3.28 -0.29
CA LEU A 163 -7.70 -2.71 0.30
C LEU A 163 -7.35 -1.74 1.42
N PRO A 164 -8.08 -0.61 1.53
CA PRO A 164 -7.93 0.34 2.63
C PRO A 164 -7.96 -0.36 4.00
N ARG A 165 -7.03 0.04 4.89
CA ARG A 165 -6.83 -0.59 6.21
C ARG A 165 -6.55 -2.10 6.16
N ASN A 166 -6.13 -2.65 5.01
CA ASN A 166 -6.02 -4.08 4.74
C ASN A 166 -7.30 -4.87 5.12
N GLN A 167 -8.47 -4.23 5.01
CA GLN A 167 -9.74 -4.85 5.34
C GLN A 167 -10.15 -5.80 4.20
N CYS A 168 -9.85 -7.08 4.33
CA CYS A 168 -10.30 -8.10 3.39
C CYS A 168 -11.11 -9.17 4.14
N GLU A 169 -12.29 -9.48 3.63
CA GLU A 169 -13.10 -10.61 4.07
C GLU A 169 -13.22 -11.63 2.92
N PRO A 170 -13.45 -12.90 3.21
CA PRO A 170 -13.50 -13.95 2.18
C PRO A 170 -14.49 -13.68 1.03
N GLU A 171 -15.56 -12.94 1.30
CA GLU A 171 -16.59 -12.59 0.31
C GLU A 171 -16.13 -11.56 -0.73
N TYR A 172 -15.07 -10.77 -0.44
CA TYR A 172 -14.54 -9.76 -1.37
C TYR A 172 -13.55 -10.34 -2.37
N THR A 173 -12.90 -11.47 -2.05
CA THR A 173 -11.90 -12.09 -2.94
C THR A 173 -12.49 -12.51 -4.30
N PRO A 174 -13.66 -13.15 -4.37
CA PRO A 174 -14.31 -13.43 -5.65
C PRO A 174 -14.63 -12.17 -6.46
N VAL A 175 -15.10 -11.10 -5.78
CA VAL A 175 -15.44 -9.82 -6.43
C VAL A 175 -14.20 -9.18 -7.04
N MET A 176 -13.07 -9.17 -6.33
CA MET A 176 -11.78 -8.66 -6.86
C MET A 176 -11.34 -9.47 -8.08
N ARG A 177 -11.43 -10.80 -8.02
CA ARG A 177 -11.08 -11.66 -9.16
C ARG A 177 -11.96 -11.39 -10.38
N GLU A 178 -13.28 -11.32 -10.19
CA GLU A 178 -14.24 -11.03 -11.26
C GLU A 178 -14.05 -9.63 -11.85
N ALA A 179 -13.59 -8.67 -11.04
CA ALA A 179 -13.16 -7.36 -11.49
C ALA A 179 -11.82 -7.40 -12.25
N GLY A 180 -11.13 -8.55 -12.33
CA GLY A 180 -9.91 -8.74 -13.12
C GLY A 180 -8.60 -8.57 -12.36
N PHE A 181 -8.63 -8.46 -11.03
CA PHE A 181 -7.42 -8.44 -10.23
C PHE A 181 -6.82 -9.85 -10.10
N THR A 182 -5.48 -9.94 -10.13
CA THR A 182 -4.72 -11.19 -10.02
C THR A 182 -3.95 -11.31 -8.71
N ALA A 183 -3.71 -10.19 -8.03
CA ALA A 183 -3.03 -10.14 -6.73
C ALA A 183 -3.72 -9.19 -5.77
N TYR A 184 -3.70 -9.55 -4.49
CA TYR A 184 -4.08 -8.65 -3.41
C TYR A 184 -3.12 -8.77 -2.22
N ARG A 185 -3.07 -7.73 -1.38
CA ARG A 185 -2.34 -7.75 -0.12
C ARG A 185 -3.31 -7.90 1.04
N ASP A 186 -3.05 -8.93 1.87
CA ASP A 186 -3.71 -9.15 3.15
C ASP A 186 -2.76 -8.82 4.31
N GLU A 187 -3.29 -8.76 5.53
CA GLU A 187 -2.48 -8.64 6.75
C GLU A 187 -1.87 -10.00 7.14
N GLU A 188 -0.66 -9.96 7.70
CA GLU A 188 -0.08 -11.12 8.37
C GLU A 188 -0.93 -11.44 9.61
N ASN A 189 -1.51 -12.64 9.66
CA ASN A 189 -2.16 -13.15 10.87
C ASN A 189 -1.10 -13.47 11.92
N ASP A 190 -0.94 -12.59 12.89
CA ASP A 190 -0.06 -12.78 14.02
C ASP A 190 -0.85 -12.96 15.32
N TRP A 191 -0.21 -13.60 16.31
CA TRP A 191 -0.83 -13.90 17.60
C TRP A 191 -1.29 -12.66 18.38
N ILE A 192 -0.69 -11.48 18.12
CA ILE A 192 -1.07 -10.22 18.77
C ILE A 192 -2.47 -9.84 18.32
N HIS A 193 -2.76 -9.96 17.01
CA HIS A 193 -4.08 -9.69 16.45
C HIS A 193 -5.11 -10.73 16.85
N GLU A 194 -4.74 -12.02 16.83
CA GLU A 194 -5.64 -13.11 17.11
C GLU A 194 -6.06 -13.18 18.59
N LYS A 195 -5.14 -12.87 19.52
CA LYS A 195 -5.37 -13.10 20.95
C LYS A 195 -5.63 -11.86 21.79
N ILE A 196 -5.27 -10.67 21.29
CA ILE A 196 -5.35 -9.44 22.08
C ILE A 196 -6.50 -8.56 21.59
N HIS A 197 -7.61 -8.59 22.35
CA HIS A 197 -8.82 -7.80 22.03
C HIS A 197 -8.89 -6.48 22.82
N PHE A 198 -8.08 -6.30 23.86
CA PHE A 198 -8.03 -5.07 24.65
C PHE A 198 -7.21 -4.02 23.89
N LYS A 199 -7.89 -3.05 23.26
CA LYS A 199 -7.33 -2.04 22.34
C LYS A 199 -6.07 -1.32 22.86
N PRO A 200 -5.98 -0.85 24.14
CA PRO A 200 -4.76 -0.20 24.64
C PRO A 200 -3.55 -1.15 24.66
N LEU A 201 -3.73 -2.38 25.13
CA LEU A 201 -2.66 -3.39 25.15
C LEU A 201 -2.22 -3.77 23.75
N LEU A 202 -3.19 -3.93 22.83
CA LEU A 202 -2.91 -4.19 21.41
C LEU A 202 -2.01 -3.09 20.82
N ARG A 203 -2.31 -1.82 21.08
CA ARG A 203 -1.50 -0.67 20.61
C ARG A 203 -0.07 -0.71 21.17
N ILE A 204 0.08 -1.01 22.47
CA ILE A 204 1.39 -1.11 23.12
C ILE A 204 2.20 -2.26 22.53
N LEU A 205 1.61 -3.45 22.38
CA LEU A 205 2.29 -4.61 21.81
C LEU A 205 2.67 -4.41 20.36
N ARG A 206 1.80 -3.80 19.54
CA ARG A 206 2.10 -3.42 18.16
C ARG A 206 3.26 -2.41 18.08
N LEU A 207 3.28 -1.42 18.97
CA LEU A 207 4.40 -0.47 19.04
C LEU A 207 5.69 -1.16 19.47
N ALA A 208 5.64 -2.03 20.48
CA ALA A 208 6.78 -2.82 20.91
C ALA A 208 7.29 -3.75 19.79
N ASP A 209 6.37 -4.35 19.00
CA ASP A 209 6.70 -5.22 17.88
C ASP A 209 7.43 -4.50 16.72
N VAL A 210 7.38 -3.18 16.64
CA VAL A 210 8.19 -2.41 15.68
C VAL A 210 9.69 -2.60 15.97
N TYR A 211 10.06 -2.65 17.24
CA TYR A 211 11.45 -2.64 17.70
C TYR A 211 11.93 -4.00 18.21
N LEU A 212 11.03 -4.81 18.77
CA LEU A 212 11.31 -6.09 19.39
C LEU A 212 10.67 -7.24 18.56
N PRO A 213 11.29 -8.42 18.46
CA PRO A 213 10.77 -9.54 17.67
C PRO A 213 9.66 -10.30 18.42
N LEU A 214 8.50 -9.64 18.67
CA LEU A 214 7.36 -10.26 19.34
C LEU A 214 6.55 -11.15 18.41
N THR A 215 6.40 -10.75 17.14
CA THR A 215 5.75 -11.54 16.08
C THR A 215 6.78 -12.30 15.25
N GLY A 216 6.32 -13.14 14.35
CA GLY A 216 7.11 -14.05 13.54
C GLY A 216 8.24 -13.43 12.70
N GLN A 217 8.89 -14.26 11.89
CA GLN A 217 10.03 -13.85 11.10
C GLN A 217 9.67 -13.18 9.76
N GLY A 218 8.37 -12.95 9.49
CA GLY A 218 7.86 -12.14 8.38
C GLY A 218 7.98 -12.75 6.98
N GLY A 219 8.66 -13.89 6.83
CA GLY A 219 8.76 -14.59 5.55
C GLY A 219 7.62 -15.58 5.36
N TYR A 220 7.03 -15.66 4.17
CA TYR A 220 5.90 -16.53 3.86
C TYR A 220 5.99 -17.12 2.45
N ILE A 221 5.13 -18.10 2.17
CA ILE A 221 4.91 -18.63 0.83
C ILE A 221 3.56 -18.08 0.35
N PRO A 222 3.52 -17.34 -0.78
CA PRO A 222 2.26 -16.86 -1.35
C PRO A 222 1.27 -17.99 -1.62
N LYS A 223 -0.02 -17.71 -1.41
CA LYS A 223 -1.12 -18.66 -1.67
C LYS A 223 -2.01 -18.14 -2.79
N VAL A 224 -2.58 -19.07 -3.55
CA VAL A 224 -3.66 -18.76 -4.48
C VAL A 224 -4.98 -19.07 -3.80
N GLU A 225 -5.82 -18.07 -3.62
CA GLU A 225 -7.12 -18.16 -2.97
C GLU A 225 -8.19 -17.69 -3.94
N ASN A 226 -9.18 -18.54 -4.25
CA ASN A 226 -10.22 -18.24 -5.24
C ASN A 226 -9.69 -17.76 -6.61
N GLY A 227 -8.47 -18.20 -7.00
CA GLY A 227 -7.83 -17.83 -8.28
C GLY A 227 -7.18 -16.45 -8.30
N ILE A 228 -6.99 -15.82 -7.15
CA ILE A 228 -6.22 -14.58 -6.96
C ILE A 228 -5.07 -14.84 -5.97
N VAL A 229 -3.91 -14.23 -6.18
CA VAL A 229 -2.73 -14.46 -5.35
C VAL A 229 -2.75 -13.56 -4.11
N ASN A 230 -2.69 -14.17 -2.93
CA ASN A 230 -2.53 -13.46 -1.67
C ASN A 230 -1.04 -13.18 -1.41
N LEU A 231 -0.65 -11.92 -1.43
CA LEU A 231 0.70 -11.42 -1.16
C LEU A 231 0.71 -10.68 0.18
N VAL A 232 0.77 -11.44 1.26
CA VAL A 232 0.65 -10.95 2.63
C VAL A 232 1.69 -9.89 2.96
N GLY A 233 1.27 -8.79 3.59
CA GLY A 233 2.16 -7.73 4.06
C GLY A 233 2.99 -8.16 5.27
N SER A 234 4.27 -8.51 5.09
CA SER A 234 5.13 -9.00 6.17
C SER A 234 5.49 -7.93 7.19
N ARG A 235 5.72 -6.71 6.74
CA ARG A 235 6.17 -5.63 7.62
C ARG A 235 5.81 -4.26 7.07
N MET A 236 5.14 -3.45 7.90
CA MET A 236 5.00 -2.03 7.64
C MET A 236 6.28 -1.28 8.03
N TYR A 237 6.84 -0.49 7.11
CA TYR A 237 7.88 0.49 7.44
C TYR A 237 7.23 1.67 8.18
N LYS A 238 7.36 1.68 9.51
CA LYS A 238 6.77 2.71 10.37
C LYS A 238 7.54 4.03 10.30
N PRO A 239 6.83 5.20 10.30
CA PRO A 239 7.48 6.50 10.37
C PRO A 239 8.33 6.65 11.64
N PHE A 240 9.20 7.67 11.64
CA PHE A 240 9.97 8.05 12.80
C PHE A 240 9.03 8.49 13.93
N PHE A 241 9.22 7.91 15.12
CA PHE A 241 8.48 8.30 16.30
C PHE A 241 9.42 8.92 17.33
N LYS A 242 9.36 10.26 17.47
CA LYS A 242 10.32 11.05 18.27
C LYS A 242 10.57 10.50 19.69
N PRO A 243 9.55 10.08 20.48
CA PRO A 243 9.78 9.52 21.81
C PRO A 243 10.64 8.25 21.83
N LEU A 244 10.65 7.47 20.75
CA LEU A 244 11.41 6.22 20.60
C LEU A 244 12.50 6.31 19.55
N GLY A 245 12.94 7.51 19.17
CA GLY A 245 13.93 7.73 18.12
C GLY A 245 15.29 7.05 18.38
N PHE A 246 15.63 6.80 19.65
CA PHE A 246 16.82 6.04 20.02
C PHE A 246 16.74 4.53 19.69
N LEU A 247 15.54 4.03 19.37
CA LEU A 247 15.31 2.63 18.97
C LEU A 247 15.29 2.41 17.44
N GLU A 248 15.46 3.46 16.63
CA GLU A 248 15.39 3.36 15.17
C GLU A 248 16.34 2.28 14.60
N GLY A 249 17.55 2.17 15.18
CA GLY A 249 18.48 1.09 14.81
C GLY A 249 17.95 -0.32 15.07
N LEU A 250 17.08 -0.52 16.08
CA LEU A 250 16.43 -1.82 16.32
C LEU A 250 15.35 -2.10 15.27
N LYS A 251 14.58 -1.09 14.87
CA LYS A 251 13.60 -1.19 13.78
C LYS A 251 14.29 -1.66 12.48
N LEU A 252 15.36 -1.01 12.06
CA LEU A 252 16.10 -1.37 10.86
C LEU A 252 16.72 -2.76 10.97
N ARG A 253 17.36 -3.08 12.10
CA ARG A 253 17.92 -4.41 12.36
C ARG A 253 16.85 -5.50 12.24
N ARG A 254 15.64 -5.24 12.72
CA ARG A 254 14.54 -6.20 12.63
C ARG A 254 14.12 -6.45 11.19
N ILE A 255 13.92 -5.39 10.39
CA ILE A 255 13.58 -5.50 8.96
C ILE A 255 14.66 -6.33 8.26
N LYS A 256 15.93 -5.98 8.41
CA LYS A 256 17.06 -6.71 7.81
C LYS A 256 17.10 -8.18 8.23
N LYS A 257 16.82 -8.48 9.51
CA LYS A 257 16.79 -9.86 10.01
C LYS A 257 15.66 -10.69 9.37
N GLN A 258 14.49 -10.07 9.17
CA GLN A 258 13.37 -10.72 8.49
C GLN A 258 13.65 -10.94 7.00
N MET A 259 14.23 -9.95 6.31
CA MET A 259 14.69 -10.09 4.93
C MET A 259 15.72 -11.24 4.78
N LEU A 260 16.71 -11.31 5.68
CA LEU A 260 17.71 -12.40 5.70
C LEU A 260 17.05 -13.76 5.90
N HIS A 261 16.05 -13.84 6.80
CA HIS A 261 15.32 -15.10 7.01
C HIS A 261 14.62 -15.54 5.72
N ALA A 262 13.93 -14.63 5.06
CA ALA A 262 13.28 -14.91 3.78
C ALA A 262 14.28 -15.33 2.71
N ALA A 263 15.39 -14.60 2.56
CA ALA A 263 16.44 -14.90 1.59
C ALA A 263 17.04 -16.31 1.77
N LYS A 264 17.32 -16.71 3.02
CA LYS A 264 17.89 -18.03 3.33
C LYS A 264 16.94 -19.20 3.11
N ASN A 265 15.64 -18.97 3.23
CA ASN A 265 14.64 -20.03 3.22
C ASN A 265 13.78 -20.07 1.95
N GLY A 266 14.11 -19.27 0.92
CA GLY A 266 13.33 -19.24 -0.33
C GLY A 266 11.89 -18.75 -0.11
N LEU A 267 11.71 -17.73 0.76
CA LEU A 267 10.42 -17.15 1.13
C LEU A 267 10.23 -15.78 0.51
N THR A 268 9.00 -15.31 0.48
CA THR A 268 8.65 -13.94 0.14
C THR A 268 8.69 -13.08 1.40
N PHE A 269 9.27 -11.89 1.30
CA PHE A 269 9.19 -10.84 2.30
C PHE A 269 8.56 -9.60 1.68
N HIS A 270 7.48 -9.07 2.25
CA HIS A 270 6.73 -7.95 1.72
C HIS A 270 6.83 -6.74 2.66
N LEU A 271 7.61 -5.75 2.26
CA LEU A 271 7.77 -4.47 2.94
C LEU A 271 6.79 -3.46 2.38
N TRP A 272 6.06 -2.73 3.24
CA TRP A 272 5.06 -1.78 2.75
C TRP A 272 4.95 -0.52 3.63
N TRP A 273 4.50 0.58 3.05
CA TRP A 273 4.23 1.84 3.77
C TRP A 273 3.37 2.79 2.94
N HIS A 274 3.01 3.92 3.54
CA HIS A 274 2.35 5.03 2.84
C HIS A 274 3.39 6.12 2.51
N PRO A 275 3.39 6.73 1.33
CA PRO A 275 4.31 7.83 0.99
C PRO A 275 4.29 8.97 2.01
N HIS A 276 3.14 9.34 2.56
CA HIS A 276 3.03 10.38 3.57
C HIS A 276 3.72 10.03 4.91
N ASN A 277 3.97 8.75 5.19
CA ASN A 277 4.72 8.34 6.40
C ASN A 277 6.18 8.79 6.37
N VAL A 278 6.73 9.04 5.19
CA VAL A 278 8.10 9.52 5.01
C VAL A 278 8.15 11.01 4.65
N GLY A 279 7.01 11.70 4.63
CA GLY A 279 6.89 13.10 4.26
C GLY A 279 7.52 14.05 5.27
N VAL A 280 7.39 13.77 6.56
CA VAL A 280 8.09 14.49 7.62
C VAL A 280 9.43 13.80 7.88
N ARG A 281 10.51 14.60 8.02
CA ARG A 281 11.90 14.09 8.16
C ARG A 281 12.33 13.21 6.97
N THR A 282 11.99 13.62 5.77
CA THR A 282 12.21 12.86 4.54
C THR A 282 13.65 12.38 4.40
N GLU A 283 14.64 13.21 4.69
CA GLU A 283 16.06 12.83 4.56
C GLU A 283 16.45 11.65 5.48
N LEU A 284 15.94 11.65 6.72
CA LEU A 284 16.16 10.51 7.63
C LEU A 284 15.54 9.24 7.07
N HIS A 285 14.31 9.32 6.56
CA HIS A 285 13.63 8.18 5.97
C HIS A 285 14.32 7.66 4.71
N MET A 286 14.80 8.56 3.84
CA MET A 286 15.56 8.16 2.66
C MET A 286 16.87 7.46 3.05
N GLN A 287 17.60 7.93 4.06
CA GLN A 287 18.78 7.25 4.58
C GLN A 287 18.46 5.86 5.12
N GLN A 288 17.36 5.70 5.85
CA GLN A 288 16.92 4.40 6.38
C GLN A 288 16.51 3.42 5.26
N LEU A 289 15.79 3.90 4.25
CA LEU A 289 15.43 3.09 3.09
C LEU A 289 16.65 2.70 2.26
N GLU A 290 17.59 3.62 2.08
CA GLU A 290 18.91 3.34 1.46
C GLU A 290 19.63 2.19 2.21
N GLU A 291 19.66 2.23 3.55
CA GLU A 291 20.27 1.17 4.36
C GLU A 291 19.56 -0.18 4.20
N ILE A 292 18.22 -0.18 4.06
CA ILE A 292 17.44 -1.40 3.82
C ILE A 292 17.72 -1.96 2.42
N PHE A 293 17.76 -1.11 1.39
CA PHE A 293 17.94 -1.58 0.01
C PHE A 293 19.40 -1.90 -0.32
N SER A 294 20.37 -1.23 0.29
CA SER A 294 21.77 -1.68 0.24
C SER A 294 21.93 -3.08 0.83
N TYR A 295 21.20 -3.39 1.92
CA TYR A 295 21.20 -4.73 2.48
C TYR A 295 20.46 -5.74 1.57
N TYR A 296 19.42 -5.32 0.84
CA TYR A 296 18.82 -6.15 -0.19
C TYR A 296 19.84 -6.52 -1.28
N ASP A 297 20.69 -5.58 -1.72
CA ASP A 297 21.73 -5.85 -2.73
C ASP A 297 22.69 -6.97 -2.24
N GLU A 298 23.09 -6.94 -0.95
CA GLU A 298 23.89 -8.03 -0.36
C GLU A 298 23.13 -9.38 -0.41
N LEU A 299 21.82 -9.36 -0.13
CA LEU A 299 21.00 -10.58 -0.16
C LEU A 299 20.75 -11.08 -1.59
N LYS A 300 20.61 -10.19 -2.55
CA LYS A 300 20.53 -10.48 -3.99
C LYS A 300 21.81 -11.17 -4.45
N GLU A 301 22.98 -10.61 -4.14
CA GLU A 301 24.27 -11.20 -4.52
C GLU A 301 24.51 -12.56 -3.86
N LYS A 302 24.21 -12.68 -2.57
CA LYS A 302 24.57 -13.89 -1.79
C LYS A 302 23.56 -15.02 -1.89
N TYR A 303 22.28 -14.72 -2.01
CA TYR A 303 21.18 -15.71 -1.96
C TYR A 303 20.30 -15.71 -3.21
N GLY A 304 20.54 -14.81 -4.17
CA GLY A 304 19.71 -14.67 -5.37
C GLY A 304 18.33 -14.10 -5.08
N MET A 305 18.17 -13.29 -4.00
CA MET A 305 16.89 -12.66 -3.69
C MET A 305 16.47 -11.70 -4.81
N ARG A 306 15.25 -11.85 -5.31
CA ARG A 306 14.72 -11.04 -6.41
C ARG A 306 13.78 -9.98 -5.87
N SER A 307 13.76 -8.79 -6.49
CA SER A 307 12.69 -7.81 -6.27
C SER A 307 11.65 -7.95 -7.38
N LEU A 308 10.39 -8.08 -6.98
CA LEU A 308 9.25 -8.15 -7.88
C LEU A 308 8.14 -7.23 -7.36
N ASN A 309 7.41 -6.55 -8.25
CA ASN A 309 6.15 -5.93 -7.89
C ASN A 309 5.05 -7.01 -7.74
N MET A 310 3.87 -6.65 -7.23
CA MET A 310 2.82 -7.62 -6.93
C MET A 310 2.29 -8.30 -8.19
N GLY A 311 2.15 -7.57 -9.30
CA GLY A 311 1.68 -8.11 -10.57
C GLY A 311 2.69 -9.09 -11.20
N GLU A 312 3.99 -8.81 -11.14
CA GLU A 312 5.04 -9.72 -11.58
C GLU A 312 5.03 -11.01 -10.73
N ALA A 313 4.98 -10.87 -9.41
CA ALA A 313 4.94 -12.01 -8.51
C ALA A 313 3.70 -12.89 -8.75
N ALA A 314 2.52 -12.27 -8.90
CA ALA A 314 1.29 -13.01 -9.18
C ALA A 314 1.35 -13.74 -10.52
N ARG A 315 1.84 -13.09 -11.56
CA ARG A 315 2.00 -13.70 -12.90
C ARG A 315 2.90 -14.94 -12.86
N GLU A 316 4.04 -14.85 -12.15
CA GLU A 316 4.93 -16.01 -12.00
C GLU A 316 4.28 -17.16 -11.21
N ILE A 317 3.52 -16.86 -10.15
CA ILE A 317 2.86 -17.85 -9.32
C ILE A 317 1.75 -18.56 -10.10
N LEU A 318 0.90 -17.80 -10.78
CA LEU A 318 -0.22 -18.35 -11.57
C LEU A 318 0.26 -19.16 -12.77
N ASN A 319 1.39 -18.83 -13.37
CA ASN A 319 1.97 -19.59 -14.49
C ASN A 319 2.68 -20.89 -14.07
N ARG A 320 2.97 -21.08 -12.78
CA ARG A 320 3.60 -22.30 -12.24
C ARG A 320 2.59 -23.36 -11.77
N GLY A 321 1.33 -22.98 -11.58
CA GLY A 321 0.24 -23.86 -11.13
C GLY A 321 -0.65 -24.31 -12.26
#